data_d4bec5d752f3dd97b175b4b507a2aafe
#
_entry.id   d4bec5d752f3dd97b175b4b507a2aafe
#
_cell.length_a   1.000
_cell.length_b   1.000
_cell.length_c   1.000
_cell.angle_alpha   90.00
_cell.angle_beta   90.00
_cell.angle_gamma   90.00
#
_symmetry.space_group_name_H-M   'P 1'
#
loop_
_entity.id
_entity.type
_entity.pdbx_description
1 polymer ?
#
loop_
_entity_poly.entity_id
_entity_poly.type
_entity_poly.pdbx_seq_one_letter_code
_entity_poly.pdbx_strand_id
1 'polypeptide(L)'
;MTSHSDKGVITGASVIGPAHIRQHMPNQDAFKYRNYGYGCVMAVADGVGSDRYSHFGSKAVVQAVHEAFCAYVRGDISRTQITKSIYRHYVSILKTRYQSAASTTCLFAAYIFNQGLYLGL
;
A
#
# COMPACT_ATOMS: atom_id res chain seq x y z
N MET A 1 -14.99 6.43 -2.25
CA MET A 1 -14.09 6.94 -3.32
C MET A 1 -14.09 5.96 -4.47
N THR A 2 -14.12 6.46 -5.67
CA THR A 2 -14.17 5.65 -6.91
C THR A 2 -13.18 6.21 -7.92
N SER A 3 -12.43 5.34 -8.55
CA SER A 3 -11.53 5.69 -9.65
C SER A 3 -11.89 4.87 -10.88
N HIS A 4 -11.91 5.50 -12.03
CA HIS A 4 -12.28 4.88 -13.31
C HIS A 4 -11.13 4.90 -14.29
N SER A 5 -11.05 3.87 -15.12
CA SER A 5 -10.17 3.80 -16.29
C SER A 5 -10.90 3.11 -17.44
N ASP A 6 -10.32 3.17 -18.65
CA ASP A 6 -10.84 2.43 -19.80
C ASP A 6 -10.82 0.91 -19.60
N LYS A 7 -10.09 0.42 -18.60
CA LYS A 7 -9.90 -1.00 -18.29
C LYS A 7 -10.67 -1.47 -17.07
N GLY A 8 -11.35 -0.58 -16.33
CA GLY A 8 -12.13 -0.97 -15.19
C GLY A 8 -12.38 0.14 -14.18
N VAL A 9 -12.99 -0.25 -13.07
CA VAL A 9 -13.36 0.64 -11.96
C VAL A 9 -12.75 0.10 -10.68
N ILE A 10 -12.16 1.00 -9.87
CA ILE A 10 -11.67 0.68 -8.53
C ILE A 10 -12.49 1.49 -7.53
N THR A 11 -13.00 0.83 -6.51
CA THR A 11 -13.66 1.49 -5.37
C THR A 11 -13.11 0.93 -4.07
N GLY A 12 -13.16 1.74 -3.01
CA GLY A 12 -12.73 1.28 -1.71
C GLY A 12 -13.10 2.23 -0.59
N ALA A 13 -13.11 1.68 0.62
CA ALA A 13 -13.30 2.43 1.84
C ALA A 13 -12.60 1.75 3.01
N SER A 14 -12.20 2.53 4.00
CA SER A 14 -11.67 2.04 5.25
C SER A 14 -12.41 2.69 6.40
N VAL A 15 -12.88 1.89 7.34
CA VAL A 15 -13.69 2.34 8.48
C VAL A 15 -13.04 1.85 9.78
N ILE A 16 -12.93 2.77 10.76
CA ILE A 16 -12.38 2.42 12.07
C ILE A 16 -13.31 1.47 12.82
N GLY A 17 -12.73 0.42 13.41
CA GLY A 17 -13.50 -0.57 14.15
C GLY A 17 -14.01 -0.03 15.51
N PRO A 18 -15.12 -0.57 16.05
CA PRO A 18 -15.68 -0.12 17.32
C PRO A 18 -14.71 -0.21 18.50
N ALA A 19 -13.87 -1.24 18.55
CA ALA A 19 -12.88 -1.39 19.63
C ALA A 19 -11.86 -0.26 19.62
N HIS A 20 -11.37 0.15 18.43
CA HIS A 20 -10.44 1.27 18.29
C HIS A 20 -11.09 2.59 18.70
N ILE A 21 -12.36 2.79 18.34
CA ILE A 21 -13.11 3.99 18.76
C ILE A 21 -13.20 4.03 20.29
N ARG A 22 -13.57 2.93 20.94
CA ARG A 22 -13.69 2.87 22.40
C ARG A 22 -12.37 3.10 23.13
N GLN A 23 -11.25 2.70 22.52
CA GLN A 23 -9.91 2.84 23.10
C GLN A 23 -9.20 4.11 22.65
N HIS A 24 -9.86 4.96 21.90
CA HIS A 24 -9.27 6.16 21.28
C HIS A 24 -8.06 5.82 20.42
N MET A 25 -8.07 4.66 19.78
CA MET A 25 -7.01 4.22 18.87
C MET A 25 -7.33 4.64 17.43
N PRO A 26 -6.31 4.98 16.63
CA PRO A 26 -6.52 5.26 15.20
C PRO A 26 -6.92 4.00 14.44
N ASN A 27 -7.52 4.18 13.25
CA ASN A 27 -7.68 3.08 12.30
C ASN A 27 -6.29 2.64 11.84
N GLN A 28 -5.96 1.37 12.09
CA GLN A 28 -4.65 0.80 11.78
C GLN A 28 -4.59 0.16 10.39
N ASP A 29 -5.72 0.10 9.70
CA ASP A 29 -5.80 -0.40 8.33
C ASP A 29 -5.62 0.76 7.36
N ALA A 30 -5.11 0.46 6.18
CA ALA A 30 -4.97 1.42 5.11
C ALA A 30 -5.23 0.77 3.76
N PHE A 31 -5.67 1.57 2.82
CA PHE A 31 -5.72 1.16 1.43
C PHE A 31 -5.33 2.34 0.55
N LYS A 32 -4.83 2.02 -0.64
CA LYS A 32 -4.59 3.01 -1.68
C LYS A 32 -4.82 2.37 -3.04
N TYR A 33 -5.58 3.04 -3.86
CA TYR A 33 -5.79 2.63 -5.24
C TYR A 33 -5.73 3.83 -6.15
N ARG A 34 -5.25 3.63 -7.36
CA ARG A 34 -5.18 4.70 -8.34
C ARG A 34 -5.11 4.14 -9.75
N ASN A 35 -5.77 4.83 -10.66
CA ASN A 35 -5.57 4.66 -12.09
C ASN A 35 -4.45 5.58 -12.54
N TYR A 36 -3.43 4.98 -13.12
CA TYR A 36 -2.31 5.71 -13.74
C TYR A 36 -2.44 5.60 -15.26
N GLY A 37 -1.73 6.43 -15.99
CA GLY A 37 -1.72 6.31 -17.46
C GLY A 37 -1.20 4.96 -17.95
N TYR A 38 -0.41 4.26 -17.14
CA TYR A 38 0.15 2.95 -17.47
C TYR A 38 -0.69 1.76 -16.95
N GLY A 39 -1.70 1.99 -16.12
CA GLY A 39 -2.50 0.93 -15.54
C GLY A 39 -3.09 1.29 -14.19
N CYS A 40 -3.45 0.27 -13.42
CA CYS A 40 -4.06 0.43 -12.11
C CYS A 40 -3.20 -0.23 -11.04
N VAL A 41 -3.07 0.41 -9.89
CA VAL A 41 -2.38 -0.16 -8.72
C VAL A 41 -3.30 -0.05 -7.52
N MET A 42 -3.42 -1.14 -6.75
CA MET A 42 -4.13 -1.13 -5.47
C MET A 42 -3.32 -1.85 -4.40
N ALA A 43 -3.42 -1.38 -3.18
CA ALA A 43 -2.81 -2.00 -2.02
C ALA A 43 -3.72 -1.84 -0.82
N VAL A 44 -3.78 -2.89 0.01
CA VAL A 44 -4.46 -2.86 1.31
C VAL A 44 -3.48 -3.36 2.35
N ALA A 45 -3.57 -2.81 3.55
CA ALA A 45 -2.68 -3.14 4.64
C ALA A 45 -3.47 -3.18 5.94
N ASP A 46 -3.14 -4.17 6.78
CA ASP A 46 -3.70 -4.35 8.11
C ASP A 46 -2.56 -4.17 9.12
N GLY A 47 -2.62 -3.12 9.92
CA GLY A 47 -1.63 -2.85 10.95
C GLY A 47 -1.81 -3.80 12.15
N VAL A 48 -0.69 -4.24 12.73
CA VAL A 48 -0.71 -5.10 13.90
C VAL A 48 -1.29 -4.33 15.08
N GLY A 49 -2.44 -4.77 15.62
CA GLY A 49 -3.19 -4.02 16.62
C GLY A 49 -2.47 -3.75 17.93
N SER A 50 -1.48 -4.60 18.29
CA SER A 50 -0.65 -4.41 19.48
C SER A 50 0.49 -3.41 19.29
N ASP A 51 0.83 -3.05 18.06
CA ASP A 51 1.91 -2.12 17.78
C ASP A 51 1.39 -0.68 17.77
N ARG A 52 2.00 0.16 18.59
CA ARG A 52 1.54 1.53 18.84
C ARG A 52 1.46 2.40 17.58
N TYR A 53 2.36 2.21 16.62
CA TYR A 53 2.47 3.01 15.41
C TYR A 53 2.10 2.25 14.14
N SER A 54 1.36 1.13 14.25
CA SER A 54 1.01 0.32 13.09
C SER A 54 0.15 1.07 12.07
N HIS A 55 -0.60 2.10 12.50
CA HIS A 55 -1.33 2.97 11.58
C HIS A 55 -0.40 3.78 10.66
N PHE A 56 0.80 4.12 11.11
CA PHE A 56 1.83 4.69 10.23
C PHE A 56 2.41 3.65 9.30
N GLY A 57 2.61 2.42 9.81
CA GLY A 57 3.11 1.31 9.01
C GLY A 57 2.18 0.95 7.87
N SER A 58 0.89 0.81 8.13
CA SER A 58 -0.09 0.48 7.10
C SER A 58 -0.18 1.55 6.01
N LYS A 59 -0.18 2.83 6.40
CA LYS A 59 -0.15 3.94 5.44
C LYS A 59 1.14 3.98 4.63
N ALA A 60 2.27 3.73 5.28
CA ALA A 60 3.58 3.74 4.62
C ALA A 60 3.70 2.63 3.58
N VAL A 61 3.23 1.42 3.89
CA VAL A 61 3.38 0.29 2.97
C VAL A 61 2.49 0.43 1.72
N VAL A 62 1.27 0.94 1.85
CA VAL A 62 0.43 1.15 0.66
C VAL A 62 1.01 2.23 -0.24
N GLN A 63 1.61 3.27 0.31
CA GLN A 63 2.33 4.28 -0.46
C GLN A 63 3.57 3.67 -1.12
N ALA A 64 4.32 2.83 -0.39
CA ALA A 64 5.52 2.17 -0.91
C ALA A 64 5.22 1.28 -2.12
N VAL A 65 4.09 0.58 -2.12
CA VAL A 65 3.65 -0.23 -3.27
C VAL A 65 3.49 0.66 -4.51
N HIS A 66 2.80 1.78 -4.38
CA HIS A 66 2.58 2.69 -5.51
C HIS A 66 3.89 3.27 -6.04
N GLU A 67 4.81 3.66 -5.16
CA GLU A 67 6.12 4.19 -5.56
C GLU A 67 6.97 3.14 -6.27
N ALA A 68 6.92 1.89 -5.81
CA ALA A 68 7.66 0.79 -6.45
C ALA A 68 7.16 0.52 -7.87
N PHE A 69 5.85 0.52 -8.09
CA PHE A 69 5.30 0.33 -9.43
C PHE A 69 5.59 1.51 -10.35
N CYS A 70 5.57 2.73 -9.83
CA CYS A 70 6.02 3.90 -10.60
C CYS A 70 7.49 3.75 -11.04
N ALA A 71 8.38 3.32 -10.16
CA ALA A 71 9.78 3.09 -10.48
C ALA A 71 9.94 1.98 -11.53
N TYR A 72 9.18 0.91 -11.41
CA TYR A 72 9.20 -0.18 -12.38
C TYR A 72 8.77 0.29 -13.78
N VAL A 73 7.69 1.03 -13.87
CA VAL A 73 7.19 1.53 -15.16
C VAL A 73 8.16 2.51 -15.81
N ARG A 74 8.86 3.33 -15.00
CA ARG A 74 9.90 4.23 -15.52
C ARG A 74 11.17 3.50 -15.98
N GLY A 75 11.31 2.22 -15.66
CA GLY A 75 12.50 1.45 -15.98
C GLY A 75 13.63 1.57 -14.96
N ASP A 76 13.39 2.17 -13.80
CA ASP A 76 14.40 2.34 -12.75
C ASP A 76 14.71 1.02 -12.03
N ILE A 77 13.78 0.09 -12.01
CA ILE A 77 13.94 -1.23 -11.41
C ILE A 77 13.37 -2.30 -12.35
N SER A 78 13.84 -3.53 -12.20
CA SER A 78 13.31 -4.69 -12.92
C SER A 78 12.12 -5.29 -12.15
N ARG A 79 11.37 -6.18 -12.83
CA ARG A 79 10.25 -6.90 -12.25
C ARG A 79 10.65 -7.67 -10.97
N THR A 80 11.82 -8.29 -10.97
CA THR A 80 12.31 -9.06 -9.82
C THR A 80 12.70 -8.21 -8.63
N GLN A 81 12.83 -6.90 -8.82
CA GLN A 81 13.20 -5.94 -7.78
C GLN A 81 11.99 -5.26 -7.13
N ILE A 82 10.77 -5.52 -7.58
CA ILE A 82 9.58 -4.83 -7.09
C ILE A 82 9.42 -5.01 -5.58
N THR A 83 9.51 -6.25 -5.06
CA THR A 83 9.35 -6.52 -3.63
C THR A 83 10.41 -5.82 -2.79
N LYS A 84 11.67 -5.85 -3.22
CA LYS A 84 12.74 -5.12 -2.53
C LYS A 84 12.52 -3.61 -2.57
N SER A 85 12.03 -3.11 -3.68
CA SER A 85 11.72 -1.69 -3.84
C SER A 85 10.60 -1.26 -2.89
N ILE A 86 9.54 -2.08 -2.75
CA ILE A 86 8.47 -1.81 -1.79
C ILE A 86 9.06 -1.70 -0.39
N TYR A 87 9.89 -2.64 0.01
CA TYR A 87 10.52 -2.62 1.34
C TYR A 87 11.38 -1.37 1.56
N ARG A 88 12.20 -0.99 0.57
CA ARG A 88 13.04 0.20 0.65
C ARG A 88 12.22 1.48 0.79
N HIS A 89 11.16 1.63 0.00
CA HIS A 89 10.26 2.78 0.10
C HIS A 89 9.54 2.80 1.44
N TYR A 90 9.08 1.64 1.91
CA TYR A 90 8.43 1.50 3.20
C TYR A 90 9.33 2.00 4.34
N VAL A 91 10.56 1.51 4.40
CA VAL A 91 11.52 1.91 5.43
C VAL A 91 11.81 3.41 5.35
N SER A 92 11.97 3.94 4.14
CA SER A 92 12.24 5.35 3.91
C SER A 92 11.08 6.25 4.36
N ILE A 93 9.85 5.88 4.02
CA ILE A 93 8.64 6.64 4.39
C ILE A 93 8.43 6.62 5.89
N LEU A 94 8.58 5.43 6.50
CA LEU A 94 8.28 5.22 7.91
C LEU A 94 9.26 5.93 8.85
N LYS A 95 10.50 6.09 8.44
CA LYS A 95 11.62 6.63 9.23
C LYS A 95 12.00 5.72 10.39
N THR A 96 13.24 5.81 10.85
CA THR A 96 13.80 4.95 11.90
C THR A 96 12.98 4.98 13.20
N ARG A 97 12.39 6.12 13.51
CA ARG A 97 11.62 6.33 14.73
C ARG A 97 10.46 5.36 14.94
N TYR A 98 9.82 4.90 13.87
CA TYR A 98 8.59 4.10 13.95
C TYR A 98 8.78 2.63 13.60
N GLN A 99 9.97 2.23 13.13
CA GLN A 99 10.18 0.90 12.54
C GLN A 99 9.94 -0.25 13.50
N SER A 100 10.24 -0.05 14.79
CA SER A 100 10.12 -1.10 15.81
C SER A 100 8.68 -1.32 16.32
N ALA A 101 7.77 -0.40 16.02
CA ALA A 101 6.41 -0.42 16.58
C ALA A 101 5.35 -0.09 15.52
N ALA A 102 5.61 -0.42 14.26
CA ALA A 102 4.75 -0.08 13.14
C ALA A 102 4.51 -1.27 12.21
N SER A 103 4.45 -2.47 12.77
CA SER A 103 4.27 -3.70 11.99
C SER A 103 2.94 -3.69 11.24
N THR A 104 2.97 -4.19 10.02
CA THR A 104 1.79 -4.25 9.16
C THR A 104 1.92 -5.41 8.17
N THR A 105 0.78 -5.89 7.70
CA THR A 105 0.71 -6.75 6.52
C THR A 105 0.43 -5.89 5.30
N CYS A 106 0.62 -6.45 4.12
CA CYS A 106 0.25 -5.78 2.88
C CYS A 106 -0.12 -6.79 1.81
N LEU A 107 -1.22 -6.54 1.15
CA LEU A 107 -1.63 -7.24 -0.06
C LEU A 107 -1.75 -6.21 -1.18
N PHE A 108 -1.19 -6.51 -2.34
CA PHE A 108 -1.30 -5.58 -3.45
C PHE A 108 -1.61 -6.29 -4.77
N ALA A 109 -2.18 -5.53 -5.70
CA ALA A 109 -2.41 -5.94 -7.07
C ALA A 109 -2.11 -4.77 -8.00
N ALA A 110 -1.52 -5.05 -9.13
CA ALA A 110 -1.28 -4.06 -10.17
C ALA A 110 -1.56 -4.67 -11.54
N TYR A 111 -2.31 -3.95 -12.36
CA TYR A 111 -2.51 -4.28 -13.77
C TYR A 111 -1.80 -3.23 -14.61
N ILE A 112 -0.75 -3.63 -15.30
CA ILE A 112 0.02 -2.76 -16.18
C ILE A 112 -0.38 -3.07 -17.63
N PHE A 113 -0.80 -2.06 -18.36
CA PHE A 113 -1.27 -2.24 -19.73
C PHE A 113 -0.20 -2.89 -20.60
N ASN A 114 -0.57 -3.92 -21.32
CA ASN A 114 0.30 -4.75 -22.19
C ASN A 114 1.33 -5.60 -21.45
N GLN A 115 1.33 -5.64 -20.12
CA GLN A 115 2.27 -6.45 -19.33
C GLN A 115 1.59 -7.45 -18.40
N GLY A 116 0.30 -7.27 -18.10
CA GLY A 116 -0.48 -8.20 -17.32
C GLY A 116 -0.66 -7.82 -15.87
N LEU A 117 -1.03 -8.80 -15.05
CA LEU A 117 -1.40 -8.64 -13.65
C LEU A 117 -0.26 -9.06 -12.73
N TYR A 118 0.01 -8.25 -11.73
CA TYR A 118 0.97 -8.52 -10.65
C TYR A 118 0.21 -8.61 -9.34
N LEU A 119 0.50 -9.64 -8.54
CA LEU A 119 -0.06 -9.83 -7.22
C LEU A 119 1.06 -10.01 -6.22
N GLY A 120 0.86 -9.52 -5.00
CA GLY A 120 1.85 -9.69 -3.95
C GLY A 120 1.22 -9.65 -2.56
N LEU A 121 1.94 -10.24 -1.63
CA LEU A 121 1.51 -10.39 -0.25
C LEU A 121 2.65 -10.05 0.70
#